data_694a10ea5aea9b8717ad02d3e8f1b2b2
#
_entry.id   694a10ea5aea9b8717ad02d3e8f1b2b2
#
_cell.length_a   1.000
_cell.length_b   1.000
_cell.length_c   1.000
_cell.angle_alpha   90.00
_cell.angle_beta   90.00
_cell.angle_gamma   90.00
#
_symmetry.space_group_name_H-M   'P 1'
#
loop_
_entity.id
_entity.type
_entity.pdbx_description
1 polymer ?
#
loop_
_entity_poly.entity_id
_entity_poly.type
_entity_poly.pdbx_seq_one_letter_code
_entity_poly.pdbx_strand_id
1 'polypeptide(L)'
;MLKEKAMKLFEKVIIKSALDTLSINWETIVNSVDLNQQMYFTGAGYFLTLKSHSIPINRHVVSEPVFVGKLGNVDVGFIVIIENNELTLECYTYGETITAKDRDNKFRYTLRA
;
A
#
# COMPACT_ATOMS: atom_id res chain seq x y z
N MET A 1 16.49 -1.27 -11.14
CA MET A 1 15.30 -1.56 -10.29
C MET A 1 14.58 -2.79 -10.81
N LEU A 2 14.19 -3.68 -9.93
CA LEU A 2 13.44 -4.87 -10.30
C LEU A 2 11.99 -4.51 -10.58
N LYS A 3 11.47 -4.97 -11.71
CA LYS A 3 10.10 -4.65 -12.11
C LYS A 3 9.04 -5.20 -11.17
N GLU A 4 9.28 -6.38 -10.60
CA GLU A 4 8.34 -7.00 -9.67
C GLU A 4 8.17 -6.22 -8.37
N LYS A 5 9.10 -5.28 -8.09
CA LYS A 5 8.99 -4.40 -6.94
C LYS A 5 8.32 -3.07 -7.28
N ALA A 6 8.00 -2.85 -8.55
CA ALA A 6 7.35 -1.62 -8.95
C ALA A 6 5.93 -1.55 -8.37
N MET A 7 5.56 -0.35 -7.94
CA MET A 7 4.24 -0.12 -7.38
C MET A 7 3.17 -0.26 -8.45
N LYS A 8 2.11 -0.98 -8.14
CA LYS A 8 0.97 -1.14 -9.04
C LYS A 8 0.09 0.11 -9.00
N LEU A 9 -0.67 0.32 -10.07
CA LEU A 9 -1.56 1.48 -10.14
C LEU A 9 -2.56 1.51 -8.98
N PHE A 10 -3.17 0.38 -8.66
CA PHE A 10 -4.15 0.34 -7.57
C PHE A 10 -3.49 0.67 -6.22
N GLU A 11 -2.25 0.26 -6.03
CA GLU A 11 -1.50 0.57 -4.81
C GLU A 11 -1.27 2.08 -4.68
N LYS A 12 -0.89 2.72 -5.78
CA LYS A 12 -0.70 4.17 -5.80
C LYS A 12 -2.00 4.90 -5.46
N VAL A 13 -3.12 4.44 -6.00
CA VAL A 13 -4.43 5.04 -5.73
C VAL A 13 -4.78 4.95 -4.25
N ILE A 14 -4.57 3.78 -3.65
CA ILE A 14 -4.88 3.56 -2.24
C ILE A 14 -3.98 4.42 -1.35
N ILE A 15 -2.68 4.41 -1.61
CA ILE A 15 -1.72 5.20 -0.84
C ILE A 15 -2.03 6.69 -0.95
N LYS A 16 -2.27 7.16 -2.16
CA LYS A 16 -2.57 8.58 -2.37
C LYS A 16 -3.83 8.98 -1.63
N SER A 17 -4.86 8.16 -1.66
CA SER A 17 -6.09 8.41 -0.94
C SER A 17 -5.85 8.51 0.58
N ALA A 18 -5.03 7.61 1.12
CA ALA A 18 -4.68 7.65 2.53
C ALA A 18 -3.91 8.93 2.88
N LEU A 19 -2.95 9.31 2.04
CA LEU A 19 -2.16 10.52 2.26
C LEU A 19 -3.03 11.78 2.22
N ASP A 20 -4.03 11.80 1.33
CA ASP A 20 -4.95 12.92 1.23
C ASP A 20 -5.72 13.13 2.54
N THR A 21 -6.10 12.07 3.23
CA THR A 21 -6.78 12.20 4.53
C THR A 21 -5.88 12.80 5.60
N LEU A 22 -4.57 12.69 5.43
CA LEU A 22 -3.58 13.21 6.37
C LEU A 22 -2.99 14.55 5.91
N SER A 23 -3.45 15.07 4.79
CA SER A 23 -2.91 16.29 4.17
C SER A 23 -1.43 16.17 3.84
N ILE A 24 -0.99 14.98 3.45
CA ILE A 24 0.39 14.72 3.06
C ILE A 24 0.46 14.68 1.54
N ASN A 25 1.42 15.40 0.97
CA ASN A 25 1.58 15.49 -0.48
C ASN A 25 2.31 14.27 -1.03
N TRP A 26 1.62 13.50 -1.89
CA TRP A 26 2.19 12.33 -2.54
C TRP A 26 3.42 12.66 -3.38
N GLU A 27 3.38 13.79 -4.10
CA GLU A 27 4.48 14.17 -5.00
C GLU A 27 5.78 14.40 -4.23
N THR A 28 5.68 14.93 -3.02
CA THR A 28 6.85 15.14 -2.17
C THR A 28 7.53 13.82 -1.84
N ILE A 29 6.74 12.79 -1.59
CA ILE A 29 7.28 11.47 -1.26
C ILE A 29 7.86 10.79 -2.49
N VAL A 30 7.11 10.75 -3.59
CA VAL A 30 7.51 10.00 -4.78
C VAL A 30 8.72 10.63 -5.47
N ASN A 31 8.93 11.93 -5.28
CA ASN A 31 10.05 12.64 -5.87
C ASN A 31 11.26 12.75 -4.93
N SER A 32 11.20 12.12 -3.76
CA SER A 32 12.33 12.14 -2.82
C SER A 32 13.51 11.40 -3.39
N VAL A 33 14.71 12.01 -3.30
CA VAL A 33 15.93 11.38 -3.83
C VAL A 33 16.33 10.15 -3.02
N ASP A 34 15.91 10.07 -1.77
CA ASP A 34 16.23 8.97 -0.87
C ASP A 34 15.13 7.90 -0.81
N LEU A 35 14.14 7.98 -1.70
CA LEU A 35 13.03 7.01 -1.67
C LEU A 35 13.54 5.59 -1.89
N ASN A 36 13.18 4.71 -0.97
CA ASN A 36 13.49 3.29 -1.03
C ASN A 36 12.19 2.50 -0.94
N GLN A 37 12.07 1.46 -1.74
CA GLN A 37 10.86 0.65 -1.81
C GLN A 37 11.20 -0.81 -1.58
N GLN A 38 10.43 -1.47 -0.72
CA GLN A 38 10.59 -2.88 -0.41
C GLN A 38 9.24 -3.59 -0.44
N MET A 39 9.27 -4.88 -0.75
CA MET A 39 8.07 -5.71 -0.83
C MET A 39 8.31 -7.00 -0.06
N TYR A 40 7.33 -7.40 0.74
CA TYR A 40 7.41 -8.63 1.50
C TYR A 40 6.07 -9.36 1.49
N PHE A 41 6.07 -10.62 1.03
CA PHE A 41 4.88 -11.46 1.03
C PHE A 41 4.86 -12.33 2.29
N THR A 42 3.72 -12.33 2.98
CA THR A 42 3.56 -13.05 4.25
C THR A 42 2.83 -14.38 4.09
N GLY A 43 2.33 -14.67 2.88
CA GLY A 43 1.42 -15.80 2.66
C GLY A 43 -0.01 -15.35 2.74
N ALA A 44 -0.41 -14.73 3.83
CA ALA A 44 -1.78 -14.24 4.02
C ALA A 44 -1.96 -12.79 3.52
N GLY A 45 -0.93 -12.22 2.91
CA GLY A 45 -0.97 -10.87 2.39
C GLY A 45 0.41 -10.41 1.98
N TYR A 46 0.61 -9.09 1.90
CA TYR A 46 1.93 -8.55 1.65
C TYR A 46 2.06 -7.16 2.25
N PHE A 47 3.31 -6.72 2.40
CA PHE A 47 3.65 -5.36 2.81
C PHE A 47 4.43 -4.70 1.68
N LEU A 48 4.00 -3.53 1.30
CA LEU A 48 4.76 -2.65 0.40
C LEU A 48 5.20 -1.47 1.24
N THR A 49 6.51 -1.33 1.45
CA THR A 49 7.06 -0.30 2.33
C THR A 49 7.87 0.72 1.53
N LEU A 50 7.56 1.99 1.76
CA LEU A 50 8.32 3.10 1.23
C LEU A 50 9.06 3.76 2.38
N LYS A 51 10.34 4.09 2.18
CA LYS A 51 11.16 4.81 3.17
C LYS A 51 11.68 6.07 2.55
N SER A 52 11.55 7.19 3.26
CA SER A 52 12.08 8.48 2.83
C SER A 52 12.00 9.47 3.99
N HIS A 53 12.95 10.39 4.05
CA HIS A 53 12.88 11.50 5.02
C HIS A 53 11.66 12.38 4.80
N SER A 54 11.05 12.33 3.63
CA SER A 54 9.83 13.08 3.32
C SER A 54 8.59 12.47 3.95
N ILE A 55 8.69 11.26 4.48
CA ILE A 55 7.57 10.58 5.13
C ILE A 55 7.61 10.92 6.63
N PRO A 56 6.48 11.28 7.25
CA PRO A 56 6.47 11.68 8.66
C PRO A 56 7.01 10.63 9.62
N ILE A 57 7.51 11.11 10.76
CA ILE A 57 8.01 10.27 11.84
C ILE A 57 6.85 9.77 12.71
N ASN A 58 5.84 10.61 12.93
CA ASN A 58 4.73 10.29 13.82
C ASN A 58 3.87 9.17 13.24
N ARG A 59 3.33 8.35 14.14
CA ARG A 59 2.52 7.21 13.74
C ARG A 59 1.13 7.65 13.30
N HIS A 60 0.72 7.18 12.13
CA HIS A 60 -0.63 7.33 11.59
C HIS A 60 -1.06 6.00 11.00
N VAL A 61 -2.27 5.57 11.30
CA VAL A 61 -2.87 4.38 10.69
C VAL A 61 -4.12 4.83 9.94
N VAL A 62 -4.16 4.59 8.64
CA VAL A 62 -5.31 4.96 7.81
C VAL A 62 -6.01 3.69 7.36
N SER A 63 -7.15 3.43 7.97
CA SER A 63 -8.01 2.30 7.62
C SER A 63 -9.39 2.79 7.14
N GLU A 64 -9.59 4.09 7.05
CA GLU A 64 -10.82 4.68 6.53
C GLU A 64 -10.46 5.78 5.53
N PRO A 65 -11.16 5.86 4.39
CA PRO A 65 -12.13 4.84 3.94
C PRO A 65 -11.46 3.47 3.77
N VAL A 66 -12.20 2.42 4.10
CA VAL A 66 -11.67 1.06 4.02
C VAL A 66 -11.66 0.63 2.56
N PHE A 67 -10.48 0.24 2.07
CA PHE A 67 -10.35 -0.28 0.72
C PHE A 67 -10.39 -1.80 0.76
N VAL A 68 -11.47 -2.37 0.25
CA VAL A 68 -11.66 -3.82 0.15
C VAL A 68 -12.09 -4.18 -1.27
N GLY A 69 -11.77 -5.37 -1.69
CA GLY A 69 -12.12 -5.81 -3.03
C GLY A 69 -11.54 -7.17 -3.35
N LYS A 70 -11.35 -7.42 -4.64
CA LYS A 70 -10.77 -8.67 -5.12
C LYS A 70 -9.51 -8.42 -5.92
N LEU A 71 -8.50 -9.19 -5.63
CA LEU A 71 -7.26 -9.23 -6.40
C LEU A 71 -7.23 -10.61 -7.07
N GLY A 72 -7.58 -10.63 -8.37
CA GLY A 72 -7.93 -11.88 -9.02
C GLY A 72 -9.20 -12.44 -8.39
N ASN A 73 -9.12 -13.63 -7.79
CA ASN A 73 -10.23 -14.26 -7.11
C ASN A 73 -10.13 -14.20 -5.59
N VAL A 74 -9.13 -13.50 -5.07
CA VAL A 74 -8.88 -13.44 -3.63
C VAL A 74 -9.45 -12.15 -3.05
N ASP A 75 -10.27 -12.29 -2.02
CA ASP A 75 -10.78 -11.13 -1.28
C ASP A 75 -9.68 -10.53 -0.42
N VAL A 76 -9.45 -9.23 -0.57
CA VAL A 76 -8.38 -8.51 0.13
C VAL A 76 -8.88 -7.21 0.72
N GLY A 77 -8.14 -6.72 1.70
CA GLY A 77 -8.32 -5.37 2.24
C GLY A 77 -6.97 -4.71 2.37
N PHE A 78 -6.99 -3.39 2.53
CA PHE A 78 -5.77 -2.59 2.62
C PHE A 78 -5.84 -1.60 3.76
N ILE A 79 -4.71 -1.40 4.42
CA ILE A 79 -4.51 -0.30 5.36
C ILE A 79 -3.17 0.34 5.07
N VAL A 80 -3.03 1.61 5.44
CA VAL A 80 -1.77 2.35 5.28
C VAL A 80 -1.29 2.77 6.66
N ILE A 81 -0.05 2.45 6.97
CA ILE A 81 0.59 2.78 8.25
C ILE A 81 1.79 3.66 7.98
N ILE A 82 1.88 4.78 8.70
CA ILE A 82 3.02 5.70 8.62
C ILE A 82 3.67 5.75 9.99
N GLU A 83 4.99 5.57 10.04
CA GLU A 83 5.77 5.67 11.27
C GLU A 83 7.26 5.69 10.94
N ASN A 84 8.02 6.52 11.64
CA ASN A 84 9.48 6.54 11.54
C ASN A 84 10.02 6.71 10.11
N ASN A 85 9.46 7.64 9.37
CA ASN A 85 9.84 7.91 7.98
C ASN A 85 9.56 6.74 7.04
N GLU A 86 8.62 5.88 7.41
CA GLU A 86 8.19 4.76 6.58
C GLU A 86 6.69 4.83 6.35
N LEU A 87 6.28 4.45 5.14
CA LEU A 87 4.89 4.24 4.81
C LEU A 87 4.75 2.79 4.38
N THR A 88 3.86 2.04 5.04
CA THR A 88 3.59 0.65 4.69
C THR A 88 2.15 0.50 4.24
N LEU A 89 1.98 -0.01 3.03
CA LEU A 89 0.69 -0.47 2.54
C LEU A 89 0.60 -1.95 2.88
N GLU A 90 -0.32 -2.30 3.75
CA GLU A 90 -0.57 -3.70 4.09
C GLU A 90 -1.77 -4.21 3.31
N CYS A 91 -1.54 -5.26 2.52
CA CYS A 91 -2.62 -6.03 1.89
C CYS A 91 -2.86 -7.26 2.75
N TYR A 92 -4.10 -7.45 3.19
CA TYR A 92 -4.46 -8.63 3.99
C TYR A 92 -5.59 -9.39 3.32
N THR A 93 -5.69 -10.68 3.62
CA THR A 93 -6.76 -11.55 3.12
C THR A 93 -7.67 -11.96 4.27
N TYR A 94 -8.74 -12.64 3.92
CA TYR A 94 -9.70 -13.18 4.87
C TYR A 94 -9.54 -14.70 5.00
N GLY A 95 -8.29 -15.11 5.27
CA GLY A 95 -7.99 -16.53 5.45
C GLY A 95 -7.45 -17.23 4.22
N GLU A 96 -7.24 -16.50 3.13
CA GLU A 96 -6.69 -17.07 1.90
C GLU A 96 -5.20 -16.74 1.75
N THR A 97 -4.54 -17.48 0.86
CA THR A 97 -3.15 -17.20 0.52
C THR A 97 -3.09 -16.25 -0.67
N ILE A 98 -2.17 -15.30 -0.63
CA ILE A 98 -1.94 -14.40 -1.75
C ILE A 98 -0.47 -14.46 -2.15
N THR A 99 -0.20 -14.40 -3.45
CA THR A 99 1.14 -14.50 -4.02
C THR A 99 1.43 -13.29 -4.91
N ALA A 100 2.69 -13.19 -5.35
CA ALA A 100 3.08 -12.14 -6.29
C ALA A 100 2.25 -12.20 -7.58
N LYS A 101 1.86 -13.41 -7.99
CA LYS A 101 1.04 -13.59 -9.19
C LYS A 101 -0.35 -12.99 -9.00
N ASP A 102 -0.92 -13.13 -7.81
CA ASP A 102 -2.23 -12.53 -7.50
C ASP A 102 -2.14 -11.02 -7.56
N ARG A 103 -1.03 -10.46 -7.08
CA ARG A 103 -0.79 -9.02 -7.10
C ARG A 103 -0.73 -8.44 -8.51
N ASP A 104 -0.39 -9.26 -9.50
CA ASP A 104 -0.32 -8.82 -10.90
C ASP A 104 -1.69 -8.72 -11.56
N ASN A 105 -2.74 -9.19 -10.89
CA ASN A 105 -4.09 -9.08 -11.39
C ASN A 105 -4.64 -7.67 -11.20
N LYS A 106 -5.67 -7.35 -11.95
CA LYS A 106 -6.37 -6.09 -11.79
C LYS A 106 -7.16 -6.12 -10.50
N PHE A 107 -6.96 -5.10 -9.66
CA PHE A 107 -7.72 -4.97 -8.42
C PHE A 107 -9.11 -4.41 -8.72
N ARG A 108 -10.14 -5.12 -8.27
CA ARG A 108 -11.55 -4.70 -8.38
C ARG A 108 -12.02 -4.38 -6.98
N TYR A 109 -12.10 -3.12 -6.65
CA TYR A 109 -12.37 -2.71 -5.28
C TYR A 109 -13.72 -2.04 -5.13
N THR A 110 -14.25 -2.12 -3.88
CA THR A 110 -15.41 -1.39 -3.45
C THR A 110 -14.97 -0.48 -2.31
N LEU A 111 -15.25 0.81 -2.45
CA LEU A 111 -14.98 1.76 -1.39
C LEU A 111 -16.06 1.64 -0.33
N ARG A 112 -15.65 1.49 0.94
CA ARG A 112 -16.56 1.45 2.07
C ARG A 112 -16.32 2.66 2.94
N ALA A 113 -17.39 3.35 3.25
CA ALA A 113 -17.32 4.51 4.14
C ALA A 113 -17.52 4.08 5.58
#